data_fa76db3f56c46ffe9315fd55c320c312
#
_entry.id   fa76db3f56c46ffe9315fd55c320c312
#
_cell.length_a   1.000
_cell.length_b   1.000
_cell.length_c   1.000
_cell.angle_alpha   90.00
_cell.angle_beta   90.00
_cell.angle_gamma   90.00
#
_symmetry.space_group_name_H-M   'P 1'
#
loop_
_entity.id
_entity.type
_entity.pdbx_description
1 polymer ?
#
loop_
_entity_poly.entity_id
_entity_poly.type
_entity_poly.pdbx_seq_one_letter_code
_entity_poly.pdbx_strand_id
1 'polypeptide(L)'
;MKSAFIALLLLTTPMPTIYDFKMTALDGSVIDFSKYKGKNVLIVNVASKCGFTPQYADLQKLNEQFGDKVIVLGFPANNFGAQEPGTNVEIAEFCEKNYGVSFQMFDKISVKGEDQHPLYKLLKEKTGQEPGWNFCKYLVKSDGTVKFFPSNVNPMDKQILDEIN
;
A
#
# COMPACT_ATOMS: atom_id res chain seq x y z
N MET A 1 -35.20 47.99 9.85
CA MET A 1 -33.87 47.35 10.07
C MET A 1 -33.85 46.01 9.32
N LYS A 2 -33.05 45.91 8.24
CA LYS A 2 -32.92 44.66 7.47
C LYS A 2 -31.65 43.98 7.93
N SER A 3 -31.78 42.88 8.70
CA SER A 3 -30.63 42.04 9.07
C SER A 3 -30.20 41.22 7.88
N ALA A 4 -29.00 41.48 7.38
CA ALA A 4 -28.35 40.64 6.37
C ALA A 4 -27.72 39.42 7.06
N PHE A 5 -28.29 38.24 6.82
CA PHE A 5 -27.65 36.99 7.19
C PHE A 5 -26.50 36.68 6.18
N ILE A 6 -25.27 36.85 6.63
CA ILE A 6 -24.09 36.39 5.86
C ILE A 6 -24.00 34.89 6.09
N ALA A 7 -24.38 34.11 5.09
CA ALA A 7 -24.13 32.67 5.08
C ALA A 7 -22.63 32.43 4.87
N LEU A 8 -21.94 32.01 5.91
CA LEU A 8 -20.53 31.57 5.84
C LEU A 8 -20.48 30.22 5.13
N LEU A 9 -20.12 30.24 3.84
CA LEU A 9 -19.90 29.03 3.06
C LEU A 9 -18.59 28.37 3.56
N LEU A 10 -18.70 27.36 4.40
CA LEU A 10 -17.57 26.51 4.78
C LEU A 10 -17.13 25.70 3.55
N LEU A 11 -16.06 26.13 2.92
CA LEU A 11 -15.37 25.37 1.88
C LEU A 11 -14.73 24.15 2.55
N THR A 12 -15.43 23.02 2.54
CA THR A 12 -14.84 21.74 2.96
C THR A 12 -13.86 21.29 1.88
N THR A 13 -12.56 21.38 2.16
CA THR A 13 -11.56 20.74 1.31
C THR A 13 -11.79 19.24 1.34
N PRO A 14 -11.82 18.56 0.19
CA PRO A 14 -12.00 17.11 0.18
C PRO A 14 -10.85 16.45 0.94
N MET A 15 -11.17 15.44 1.74
CA MET A 15 -10.16 14.65 2.46
C MET A 15 -9.25 13.93 1.46
N PRO A 16 -7.92 13.93 1.68
CA PRO A 16 -6.98 13.24 0.79
C PRO A 16 -7.30 11.75 0.73
N THR A 17 -7.05 11.18 -0.44
CA THR A 17 -7.22 9.75 -0.74
C THR A 17 -5.92 9.16 -1.26
N ILE A 18 -5.81 7.82 -1.33
CA ILE A 18 -4.64 7.20 -1.96
C ILE A 18 -4.52 7.57 -3.45
N TYR A 19 -5.62 7.96 -4.09
CA TYR A 19 -5.69 8.26 -5.52
C TYR A 19 -5.08 9.61 -5.89
N ASP A 20 -4.68 10.40 -4.90
CA ASP A 20 -4.02 11.71 -5.09
C ASP A 20 -2.49 11.57 -5.18
N PHE A 21 -1.95 10.36 -5.02
CA PHE A 21 -0.52 10.10 -5.07
C PHE A 21 -0.02 9.76 -6.47
N LYS A 22 1.23 10.17 -6.73
CA LYS A 22 2.07 9.72 -7.85
C LYS A 22 3.34 9.16 -7.24
N MET A 23 3.68 7.92 -7.59
CA MET A 23 4.78 7.18 -6.99
C MET A 23 5.70 6.64 -8.06
N THR A 24 7.01 6.63 -7.80
CA THR A 24 8.00 6.04 -8.70
C THR A 24 8.03 4.51 -8.49
N ALA A 25 7.92 3.77 -9.56
CA ALA A 25 8.07 2.31 -9.59
C ALA A 25 9.56 1.92 -9.59
N LEU A 26 9.87 0.66 -9.26
CA LEU A 26 11.25 0.14 -9.26
C LEU A 26 11.97 0.26 -10.64
N ASP A 27 11.21 0.33 -11.73
CA ASP A 27 11.73 0.54 -13.09
C ASP A 27 11.93 2.02 -13.43
N GLY A 28 11.67 2.94 -12.49
CA GLY A 28 11.78 4.39 -12.64
C GLY A 28 10.57 5.07 -13.28
N SER A 29 9.55 4.33 -13.70
CA SER A 29 8.32 4.91 -14.23
C SER A 29 7.48 5.58 -13.13
N VAL A 30 6.75 6.65 -13.47
CA VAL A 30 5.86 7.33 -12.53
C VAL A 30 4.44 6.79 -12.69
N ILE A 31 3.90 6.27 -11.60
CA ILE A 31 2.57 5.68 -11.54
C ILE A 31 1.61 6.65 -10.85
N ASP A 32 0.58 7.09 -11.57
CA ASP A 32 -0.51 7.89 -11.03
C ASP A 32 -1.58 6.96 -10.42
N PHE A 33 -1.82 7.10 -9.11
CA PHE A 33 -2.76 6.23 -8.39
C PHE A 33 -4.22 6.49 -8.73
N SER A 34 -4.52 7.60 -9.42
CA SER A 34 -5.89 7.86 -9.91
C SER A 34 -6.42 6.71 -10.79
N LYS A 35 -5.52 5.96 -11.46
CA LYS A 35 -5.88 4.78 -12.26
C LYS A 35 -6.49 3.61 -11.45
N TYR A 36 -6.32 3.64 -10.14
CA TYR A 36 -6.83 2.60 -9.24
C TYR A 36 -8.21 2.93 -8.63
N LYS A 37 -8.78 4.10 -8.94
CA LYS A 37 -10.12 4.48 -8.47
C LYS A 37 -11.16 3.41 -8.80
N GLY A 38 -12.00 3.08 -7.80
CA GLY A 38 -13.06 2.08 -7.96
C GLY A 38 -12.59 0.62 -7.92
N LYS A 39 -11.31 0.38 -7.62
CA LYS A 39 -10.74 -0.97 -7.46
C LYS A 39 -10.34 -1.20 -6.01
N ASN A 40 -10.35 -2.47 -5.58
CA ASN A 40 -9.67 -2.84 -4.34
C ASN A 40 -8.15 -2.80 -4.55
N VAL A 41 -7.42 -2.22 -3.60
CA VAL A 41 -5.96 -2.09 -3.68
C VAL A 41 -5.34 -2.61 -2.38
N LEU A 42 -4.47 -3.62 -2.48
CA LEU A 42 -3.71 -4.15 -1.36
C LEU A 42 -2.30 -3.53 -1.36
N ILE A 43 -2.04 -2.67 -0.39
CA ILE A 43 -0.76 -1.99 -0.18
C ILE A 43 0.04 -2.75 0.88
N VAL A 44 1.25 -3.20 0.54
CA VAL A 44 2.07 -4.06 1.41
C VAL A 44 3.48 -3.48 1.54
N ASN A 45 3.97 -3.31 2.77
CA ASN A 45 5.38 -3.01 3.01
C ASN A 45 6.19 -4.30 3.03
N VAL A 46 7.18 -4.39 2.18
CA VAL A 46 7.93 -5.63 1.89
C VAL A 46 9.40 -5.49 2.20
N ALA A 47 10.09 -6.63 2.35
CA ALA A 47 11.54 -6.70 2.55
C ALA A 47 12.11 -8.02 2.05
N SER A 48 13.38 -7.99 1.57
CA SER A 48 14.06 -9.14 0.97
C SER A 48 14.71 -10.08 2.00
N LYS A 49 14.94 -9.62 3.24
CA LYS A 49 15.71 -10.38 4.27
C LYS A 49 14.90 -10.56 5.58
N CYS A 50 13.65 -10.93 5.46
CA CYS A 50 12.72 -11.08 6.58
C CYS A 50 12.22 -12.53 6.68
N GLY A 51 11.87 -13.00 7.88
CA GLY A 51 11.20 -14.29 8.05
C GLY A 51 9.86 -14.38 7.30
N PHE A 52 9.22 -13.24 7.01
CA PHE A 52 7.99 -13.17 6.21
C PHE A 52 8.22 -13.00 4.71
N THR A 53 9.46 -12.92 4.23
CA THR A 53 9.79 -12.78 2.79
C THR A 53 9.12 -13.85 1.91
N PRO A 54 8.91 -15.12 2.36
CA PRO A 54 8.14 -16.10 1.59
C PRO A 54 6.71 -15.67 1.22
N GLN A 55 6.11 -14.68 1.90
CA GLN A 55 4.81 -14.13 1.53
C GLN A 55 4.80 -13.46 0.13
N TYR A 56 5.95 -13.16 -0.47
CA TYR A 56 6.00 -12.74 -1.87
C TYR A 56 5.36 -13.76 -2.82
N ALA A 57 5.55 -15.07 -2.56
CA ALA A 57 4.90 -16.12 -3.34
C ALA A 57 3.35 -16.06 -3.23
N ASP A 58 2.83 -15.79 -2.03
CA ASP A 58 1.39 -15.68 -1.82
C ASP A 58 0.82 -14.36 -2.36
N LEU A 59 1.59 -13.26 -2.31
CA LEU A 59 1.21 -12.00 -2.98
C LEU A 59 1.16 -12.18 -4.50
N GLN A 60 2.12 -12.90 -5.09
CA GLN A 60 2.12 -13.22 -6.51
C GLN A 60 0.92 -14.10 -6.89
N LYS A 61 0.64 -15.11 -6.08
CA LYS A 61 -0.54 -15.98 -6.25
C LYS A 61 -1.85 -15.19 -6.16
N LEU A 62 -1.96 -14.26 -5.21
CA LEU A 62 -3.10 -13.36 -5.09
C LEU A 62 -3.26 -12.51 -6.36
N ASN A 63 -2.16 -11.94 -6.86
CA ASN A 63 -2.15 -11.15 -8.09
C ASN A 63 -2.59 -11.96 -9.31
N GLU A 64 -2.14 -13.21 -9.44
CA GLU A 64 -2.48 -14.09 -10.56
C GLU A 64 -3.95 -14.57 -10.52
N GLN A 65 -4.43 -14.96 -9.34
CA GLN A 65 -5.76 -15.57 -9.18
C GLN A 65 -6.89 -14.57 -8.99
N PHE A 66 -6.59 -13.38 -8.45
CA PHE A 66 -7.58 -12.37 -8.06
C PHE A 66 -7.24 -10.96 -8.60
N GLY A 67 -6.37 -10.85 -9.60
CA GLY A 67 -5.96 -9.55 -10.17
C GLY A 67 -7.10 -8.79 -10.85
N ASP A 68 -8.22 -9.44 -11.17
CA ASP A 68 -9.47 -8.82 -11.60
C ASP A 68 -10.24 -8.16 -10.42
N LYS A 69 -10.02 -8.61 -9.19
CA LYS A 69 -10.71 -8.16 -7.97
C LYS A 69 -9.87 -7.26 -7.08
N VAL A 70 -8.54 -7.43 -7.07
CA VAL A 70 -7.61 -6.65 -6.23
C VAL A 70 -6.31 -6.35 -6.94
N ILE A 71 -5.84 -5.13 -6.81
CA ILE A 71 -4.52 -4.69 -7.28
C ILE A 71 -3.52 -4.82 -6.13
N VAL A 72 -2.44 -5.55 -6.31
CA VAL A 72 -1.35 -5.68 -5.32
C VAL A 72 -0.29 -4.62 -5.60
N LEU A 73 0.09 -3.85 -4.58
CA LEU A 73 1.13 -2.81 -4.63
C LEU A 73 2.17 -3.07 -3.53
N GLY A 74 3.43 -3.33 -3.93
CA GLY A 74 4.53 -3.60 -3.01
C GLY A 74 5.43 -2.38 -2.80
N PHE A 75 5.71 -2.06 -1.54
CA PHE A 75 6.57 -0.96 -1.11
C PHE A 75 7.74 -1.48 -0.29
N PRO A 76 8.94 -1.61 -0.85
CA PRO A 76 10.13 -1.96 -0.09
C PRO A 76 10.37 -0.95 1.03
N ALA A 77 10.69 -1.45 2.23
CA ALA A 77 10.91 -0.61 3.41
C ALA A 77 12.03 -1.17 4.30
N ASN A 78 12.97 -0.30 4.68
CA ASN A 78 14.11 -0.68 5.54
C ASN A 78 13.92 -0.34 7.01
N ASN A 79 12.68 -0.01 7.44
CA ASN A 79 12.37 0.45 8.80
C ASN A 79 12.47 -0.65 9.86
N PHE A 80 12.43 -1.91 9.47
CA PHE A 80 12.34 -3.05 10.40
C PHE A 80 13.59 -3.92 10.31
N GLY A 81 14.49 -3.77 11.29
CA GLY A 81 15.70 -4.57 11.40
C GLY A 81 16.68 -4.42 10.23
N ALA A 82 16.60 -3.33 9.45
CA ALA A 82 17.40 -3.11 8.25
C ALA A 82 17.32 -4.29 7.25
N GLN A 83 16.14 -4.88 7.11
CA GLN A 83 15.92 -6.10 6.31
C GLN A 83 15.66 -5.82 4.81
N GLU A 84 15.75 -4.56 4.38
CA GLU A 84 15.71 -4.17 2.95
C GLU A 84 16.89 -3.25 2.60
N PRO A 85 18.15 -3.73 2.73
CA PRO A 85 19.33 -2.89 2.54
C PRO A 85 19.65 -2.60 1.06
N GLY A 86 19.11 -3.40 0.13
CA GLY A 86 19.42 -3.33 -1.30
C GLY A 86 18.99 -2.02 -1.96
N THR A 87 19.57 -1.74 -3.11
CA THR A 87 19.11 -0.69 -4.03
C THR A 87 17.79 -1.12 -4.70
N ASN A 88 17.09 -0.19 -5.32
CA ASN A 88 15.85 -0.51 -6.07
C ASN A 88 16.09 -1.56 -7.17
N VAL A 89 17.24 -1.51 -7.85
CA VAL A 89 17.63 -2.50 -8.87
C VAL A 89 17.83 -3.88 -8.26
N GLU A 90 18.56 -3.99 -7.16
CA GLU A 90 18.79 -5.27 -6.46
C GLU A 90 17.47 -5.85 -5.92
N ILE A 91 16.57 -5.01 -5.44
CA ILE A 91 15.23 -5.43 -4.98
C ILE A 91 14.41 -5.98 -6.14
N ALA A 92 14.38 -5.27 -7.28
CA ALA A 92 13.67 -5.73 -8.48
C ALA A 92 14.18 -7.10 -8.94
N GLU A 93 15.51 -7.27 -9.05
CA GLU A 93 16.13 -8.54 -9.42
C GLU A 93 15.81 -9.67 -8.42
N PHE A 94 15.85 -9.36 -7.12
CA PHE A 94 15.53 -10.33 -6.08
C PHE A 94 14.08 -10.82 -6.21
N CYS A 95 13.13 -9.91 -6.36
CA CYS A 95 11.71 -10.22 -6.48
C CYS A 95 11.41 -11.07 -7.72
N GLU A 96 11.99 -10.70 -8.87
CA GLU A 96 11.81 -11.43 -10.13
C GLU A 96 12.42 -12.84 -10.05
N LYS A 97 13.69 -12.94 -9.67
CA LYS A 97 14.43 -14.21 -9.68
C LYS A 97 13.93 -15.23 -8.67
N ASN A 98 13.51 -14.78 -7.47
CA ASN A 98 13.15 -15.70 -6.39
C ASN A 98 11.65 -16.00 -6.32
N TYR A 99 10.80 -15.08 -6.77
CA TYR A 99 9.34 -15.19 -6.59
C TYR A 99 8.53 -14.93 -7.87
N GLY A 100 9.18 -14.58 -8.99
CA GLY A 100 8.49 -14.26 -10.23
C GLY A 100 7.50 -13.11 -10.09
N VAL A 101 7.81 -12.12 -9.22
CA VAL A 101 6.91 -11.01 -8.92
C VAL A 101 6.57 -10.22 -10.19
N SER A 102 5.29 -10.16 -10.51
CA SER A 102 4.75 -9.40 -11.65
C SER A 102 3.76 -8.31 -11.23
N PHE A 103 3.37 -8.23 -9.96
CA PHE A 103 2.58 -7.12 -9.45
C PHE A 103 3.44 -5.85 -9.31
N GLN A 104 2.78 -4.69 -9.22
CA GLN A 104 3.46 -3.40 -9.21
C GLN A 104 4.30 -3.21 -7.93
N MET A 105 5.58 -3.00 -8.12
CA MET A 105 6.54 -2.66 -7.07
C MET A 105 6.99 -1.20 -7.21
N PHE A 106 7.23 -0.53 -6.09
CA PHE A 106 7.63 0.88 -6.02
C PHE A 106 9.01 1.05 -5.42
N ASP A 107 9.57 2.26 -5.57
CA ASP A 107 10.79 2.67 -4.91
C ASP A 107 10.70 2.43 -3.41
N LYS A 108 11.84 2.11 -2.80
CA LYS A 108 11.95 1.97 -1.35
C LYS A 108 11.58 3.28 -0.64
N ILE A 109 10.65 3.19 0.31
CA ILE A 109 10.17 4.32 1.11
C ILE A 109 10.24 4.01 2.60
N SER A 110 10.19 5.06 3.43
CA SER A 110 9.96 4.91 4.87
C SER A 110 8.46 4.75 5.15
N VAL A 111 8.10 3.70 5.89
CA VAL A 111 6.69 3.38 6.22
C VAL A 111 6.36 3.66 7.68
N LYS A 112 7.35 4.11 8.47
CA LYS A 112 7.22 4.40 9.90
C LYS A 112 8.25 5.43 10.36
N GLY A 113 7.95 6.16 11.44
CA GLY A 113 8.87 7.12 12.04
C GLY A 113 8.68 8.55 11.54
N GLU A 114 9.65 9.43 11.82
CA GLU A 114 9.55 10.86 11.51
C GLU A 114 9.52 11.13 9.99
N ASP A 115 10.25 10.34 9.24
CA ASP A 115 10.35 10.40 7.78
C ASP A 115 9.29 9.53 7.04
N GLN A 116 8.28 9.03 7.76
CA GLN A 116 7.19 8.23 7.19
C GLN A 116 6.58 8.90 5.95
N HIS A 117 6.53 8.17 4.84
CA HIS A 117 5.98 8.65 3.58
C HIS A 117 4.51 9.07 3.74
N PRO A 118 4.05 10.17 3.09
CA PRO A 118 2.67 10.67 3.20
C PRO A 118 1.58 9.64 2.91
N LEU A 119 1.82 8.70 1.98
CA LEU A 119 0.89 7.58 1.72
C LEU A 119 0.64 6.76 2.99
N TYR A 120 1.71 6.38 3.71
CA TYR A 120 1.58 5.58 4.93
C TYR A 120 1.03 6.39 6.11
N LYS A 121 1.30 7.70 6.17
CA LYS A 121 0.64 8.61 7.12
C LYS A 121 -0.88 8.61 6.91
N LEU A 122 -1.32 8.76 5.66
CA LEU A 122 -2.74 8.71 5.30
C LEU A 122 -3.39 7.37 5.68
N LEU A 123 -2.74 6.24 5.38
CA LEU A 123 -3.25 4.90 5.72
C LEU A 123 -3.36 4.70 7.24
N LYS A 124 -2.37 5.19 8.00
CA LYS A 124 -2.39 5.22 9.46
C LYS A 124 -3.55 6.07 9.98
N GLU A 125 -3.77 7.26 9.44
CA GLU A 125 -4.88 8.14 9.84
C GLU A 125 -6.24 7.48 9.61
N LYS A 126 -6.40 6.78 8.47
CA LYS A 126 -7.68 6.12 8.13
C LYS A 126 -7.98 4.88 8.98
N THR A 127 -6.97 4.20 9.49
CA THR A 127 -7.15 2.92 10.21
C THR A 127 -6.84 3.00 11.70
N GLY A 128 -6.12 4.03 12.15
CA GLY A 128 -5.54 4.10 13.49
C GLY A 128 -4.39 3.10 13.72
N GLN A 129 -3.92 2.40 12.66
CA GLN A 129 -2.89 1.37 12.72
C GLN A 129 -1.70 1.76 11.83
N GLU A 130 -0.48 1.46 12.30
CA GLU A 130 0.73 1.59 11.48
C GLU A 130 1.47 0.26 11.40
N PRO A 131 2.33 0.05 10.39
CA PRO A 131 3.11 -1.18 10.30
C PRO A 131 3.95 -1.40 11.55
N GLY A 132 3.74 -2.54 12.20
CA GLY A 132 4.56 -3.00 13.33
C GLY A 132 5.78 -3.80 12.89
N TRP A 133 5.77 -4.32 11.67
CA TRP A 133 6.83 -5.11 11.05
C TRP A 133 6.70 -5.11 9.52
N ASN A 134 7.62 -5.82 8.83
CA ASN A 134 7.51 -6.08 7.39
C ASN A 134 6.27 -6.93 7.06
N PHE A 135 5.74 -6.79 5.86
CA PHE A 135 4.56 -7.50 5.36
C PHE A 135 3.25 -7.21 6.10
N CYS A 136 3.09 -6.02 6.68
CA CYS A 136 1.77 -5.50 7.02
C CYS A 136 1.02 -5.07 5.75
N LYS A 137 -0.30 -5.18 5.76
CA LYS A 137 -1.13 -4.90 4.60
C LYS A 137 -2.21 -3.88 4.95
N TYR A 138 -2.47 -2.98 3.99
CA TYR A 138 -3.66 -2.14 3.98
C TYR A 138 -4.49 -2.48 2.75
N LEU A 139 -5.71 -2.92 2.95
CA LEU A 139 -6.67 -3.11 1.87
C LEU A 139 -7.54 -1.87 1.77
N VAL A 140 -7.35 -1.11 0.70
CA VAL A 140 -8.21 0.01 0.32
C VAL A 140 -9.29 -0.54 -0.59
N LYS A 141 -10.53 -0.54 -0.12
CA LYS A 141 -11.68 -1.07 -0.87
C LYS A 141 -12.15 -0.08 -1.93
N SER A 142 -12.85 -0.57 -2.92
CA SER A 142 -13.42 0.25 -4.01
C SER A 142 -14.36 1.36 -3.53
N ASP A 143 -14.96 1.21 -2.34
CA ASP A 143 -15.80 2.22 -1.66
C ASP A 143 -14.99 3.25 -0.84
N GLY A 144 -13.65 3.11 -0.79
CA GLY A 144 -12.74 3.97 -0.04
C GLY A 144 -12.50 3.58 1.42
N THR A 145 -13.17 2.55 1.93
CA THR A 145 -12.84 1.98 3.26
C THR A 145 -11.45 1.39 3.26
N VAL A 146 -10.73 1.48 4.39
CA VAL A 146 -9.38 0.92 4.54
C VAL A 146 -9.37 -0.05 5.71
N LYS A 147 -8.84 -1.26 5.47
CA LYS A 147 -8.62 -2.28 6.50
C LYS A 147 -7.14 -2.58 6.64
N PHE A 148 -6.70 -2.78 7.87
CA PHE A 148 -5.32 -3.14 8.19
C PHE A 148 -5.22 -4.62 8.55
N PHE A 149 -4.15 -5.29 8.09
CA PHE A 149 -3.81 -6.66 8.45
C PHE A 149 -2.34 -6.71 8.89
N PRO A 150 -2.04 -7.30 10.06
CA PRO A 150 -0.67 -7.43 10.54
C PRO A 150 0.15 -8.44 9.71
N SER A 151 1.46 -8.46 9.95
CA SER A 151 2.44 -9.26 9.20
C SER A 151 2.12 -10.76 9.12
N ASN A 152 1.56 -11.31 10.19
CA ASN A 152 1.25 -12.74 10.31
C ASN A 152 -0.02 -13.16 9.55
N VAL A 153 -0.81 -12.23 9.05
CA VAL A 153 -1.94 -12.55 8.16
C VAL A 153 -1.40 -12.80 6.76
N ASN A 154 -1.51 -14.03 6.27
CA ASN A 154 -1.06 -14.41 4.94
C ASN A 154 -1.89 -13.69 3.85
N PRO A 155 -1.28 -13.27 2.72
CA PRO A 155 -2.03 -12.66 1.61
C PRO A 155 -3.20 -13.49 1.07
N MET A 156 -3.12 -14.82 1.16
CA MET A 156 -4.18 -15.75 0.74
C MET A 156 -5.10 -16.18 1.89
N ASP A 157 -5.00 -15.53 3.06
CA ASP A 157 -5.89 -15.81 4.19
C ASP A 157 -7.33 -15.42 3.87
N LYS A 158 -8.26 -16.22 4.39
CA LYS A 158 -9.71 -15.97 4.24
C LYS A 158 -10.11 -14.56 4.70
N GLN A 159 -9.43 -14.00 5.71
CA GLN A 159 -9.68 -12.65 6.20
C GLN A 159 -9.48 -11.58 5.10
N ILE A 160 -8.55 -11.78 4.17
CA ILE A 160 -8.32 -10.88 3.03
C ILE A 160 -9.24 -11.24 1.87
N LEU A 161 -9.36 -12.56 1.56
CA LEU A 161 -10.14 -13.03 0.42
C LEU A 161 -11.64 -12.71 0.55
N ASP A 162 -12.20 -12.74 1.76
CA ASP A 162 -13.60 -12.38 1.99
C ASP A 162 -13.87 -10.88 1.77
N GLU A 163 -12.84 -10.03 1.88
CA GLU A 163 -12.98 -8.58 1.71
C GLU A 163 -12.87 -8.12 0.25
N ILE A 164 -12.31 -8.94 -0.62
CA ILE A 164 -12.12 -8.62 -2.04
C ILE A 164 -13.17 -9.30 -2.96
N ASN A 165 -14.00 -10.18 -2.41
CA ASN A 165 -15.06 -10.89 -3.15
C ASN A 165 -16.36 -10.09 -3.24
#